data_9eedf5eae00ccebb4bece29f3f45897b
#
_entry.id   9eedf5eae00ccebb4bece29f3f45897b
#
_cell.length_a   1.000
_cell.length_b   1.000
_cell.length_c   1.000
_cell.angle_alpha   90.00
_cell.angle_beta   90.00
_cell.angle_gamma   90.00
#
_symmetry.space_group_name_H-M   'P 1'
#
loop_
_entity.id
_entity.type
_entity.pdbx_description
1 polymer ?
#
loop_
_entity_poly.entity_id
_entity_poly.type
_entity_poly.pdbx_seq_one_letter_code
_entity_poly.pdbx_strand_id
1 'polypeptide(L)'
;HITHIFNAMTPLNHREPGVVGAAMDSSVVCELIADNIHVNPAVQRILLKVKGVEGIILVTDAMKACLLEDGEYELGGQRVVVKNEEARLPAGNLAGSVLTLDKALRNFTANTGIGLIDAIKTVTENPARVLKANDRKGSIDIGKDADFALFDDSFNIYATFVKGKKVY
;
A
#
# COMPACT_ATOMS: atom_id res chain seq x y z
N HIS A 1 -5.26 12.82 -4.10
CA HIS A 1 -4.53 11.93 -3.19
C HIS A 1 -3.04 12.25 -3.19
N ILE A 2 -2.32 11.74 -2.20
CA ILE A 2 -0.86 11.87 -2.06
C ILE A 2 -0.24 10.49 -2.28
N THR A 3 0.62 10.38 -3.28
CA THR A 3 1.33 9.15 -3.64
C THR A 3 2.41 8.83 -2.62
N HIS A 4 2.55 7.55 -2.23
CA HIS A 4 3.59 7.00 -1.33
C HIS A 4 4.02 7.96 -0.19
N ILE A 5 3.06 8.41 0.63
CA ILE A 5 3.30 9.42 1.67
C ILE A 5 4.59 9.16 2.48
N PHE A 6 5.31 10.22 2.81
CA PHE A 6 6.64 10.31 3.42
C PHE A 6 7.80 10.04 2.48
N ASN A 7 7.65 9.19 1.46
CA ASN A 7 8.74 8.78 0.59
C ASN A 7 9.01 9.83 -0.50
N ALA A 8 10.28 10.16 -0.72
CA ALA A 8 10.73 11.24 -1.61
C ALA A 8 10.11 12.62 -1.29
N MET A 9 9.73 12.86 -0.04
CA MET A 9 9.16 14.12 0.45
C MET A 9 10.08 14.76 1.48
N THR A 10 9.99 16.10 1.62
CA THR A 10 10.61 16.80 2.75
C THR A 10 10.00 16.31 4.05
N PRO A 11 10.81 16.02 5.09
CA PRO A 11 10.31 15.57 6.38
C PRO A 11 9.35 16.60 7.02
N LEU A 12 8.37 16.09 7.77
CA LEU A 12 7.48 16.93 8.55
C LEU A 12 8.28 17.71 9.60
N ASN A 13 8.28 19.03 9.49
CA ASN A 13 8.84 19.92 10.49
C ASN A 13 7.74 20.80 11.07
N HIS A 14 7.73 20.99 12.38
CA HIS A 14 6.68 21.72 13.10
C HIS A 14 6.59 23.22 12.74
N ARG A 15 7.62 23.81 12.14
CA ARG A 15 7.62 25.20 11.64
C ARG A 15 7.46 25.28 10.12
N GLU A 16 7.81 24.21 9.40
CA GLU A 16 7.67 24.07 7.94
C GLU A 16 7.14 22.68 7.61
N PRO A 17 5.83 22.44 7.76
CA PRO A 17 5.26 21.10 7.72
C PRO A 17 5.35 20.39 6.37
N GLY A 18 5.58 21.14 5.29
CA GLY A 18 5.75 20.61 3.95
C GLY A 18 4.54 19.83 3.43
N VAL A 19 4.77 19.00 2.41
CA VAL A 19 3.72 18.18 1.79
C VAL A 19 3.11 17.19 2.80
N VAL A 20 3.94 16.59 3.65
CA VAL A 20 3.47 15.63 4.66
C VAL A 20 2.51 16.29 5.64
N GLY A 21 2.86 17.48 6.15
CA GLY A 21 1.99 18.21 7.06
C GLY A 21 0.70 18.68 6.41
N ALA A 22 0.78 19.19 5.18
CA ALA A 22 -0.40 19.58 4.41
C ALA A 22 -1.33 18.38 4.14
N ALA A 23 -0.76 17.21 3.84
CA ALA A 23 -1.53 15.98 3.67
C ALA A 23 -2.24 15.55 4.96
N MET A 24 -1.57 15.66 6.10
CA MET A 24 -2.14 15.32 7.41
C MET A 24 -3.24 16.29 7.85
N ASP A 25 -3.10 17.58 7.53
CA ASP A 25 -4.05 18.65 7.91
C ASP A 25 -5.26 18.79 6.95
N SER A 26 -5.28 18.01 5.88
CA SER A 26 -6.33 18.08 4.85
C SER A 26 -7.11 16.76 4.73
N SER A 27 -8.18 16.78 3.93
CA SER A 27 -9.00 15.59 3.62
C SER A 27 -8.43 14.72 2.48
N VAL A 28 -7.23 15.04 1.94
CA VAL A 28 -6.65 14.23 0.87
C VAL A 28 -6.34 12.81 1.35
N VAL A 29 -6.58 11.83 0.48
CA VAL A 29 -6.26 10.43 0.75
C VAL A 29 -4.77 10.21 0.58
N CYS A 30 -4.15 9.44 1.47
CA CYS A 30 -2.72 9.13 1.47
C CYS A 30 -2.48 7.68 1.04
N GLU A 31 -1.63 7.47 0.06
CA GLU A 31 -1.12 6.14 -0.28
C GLU A 31 0.04 5.78 0.64
N LEU A 32 0.01 4.58 1.21
CA LEU A 32 0.99 4.10 2.19
C LEU A 32 1.64 2.80 1.71
N ILE A 33 2.96 2.75 1.68
CA ILE A 33 3.75 1.52 1.49
C ILE A 33 3.98 0.91 2.87
N ALA A 34 3.26 -0.16 3.21
CA ALA A 34 3.26 -0.78 4.53
C ALA A 34 4.19 -2.03 4.59
N ASP A 35 5.40 -1.91 4.09
CA ASP A 35 6.42 -2.97 4.11
C ASP A 35 7.27 -3.00 5.38
N ASN A 36 7.12 -2.02 6.28
CA ASN A 36 7.94 -1.78 7.47
C ASN A 36 9.38 -1.28 7.19
N ILE A 37 9.72 -1.09 5.93
CA ILE A 37 11.01 -0.59 5.45
C ILE A 37 10.87 0.88 5.06
N HIS A 38 9.91 1.21 4.18
CA HIS A 38 9.61 2.57 3.75
C HIS A 38 9.02 3.42 4.87
N VAL A 39 8.11 2.84 5.66
CA VAL A 39 7.41 3.56 6.73
C VAL A 39 7.41 2.72 8.01
N ASN A 40 8.04 3.26 9.04
CA ASN A 40 8.12 2.62 10.36
C ASN A 40 6.70 2.34 10.92
N PRO A 41 6.47 1.18 11.57
CA PRO A 41 5.18 0.84 12.18
C PRO A 41 4.59 1.93 13.11
N ALA A 42 5.42 2.66 13.85
CA ALA A 42 4.95 3.77 14.69
C ALA A 42 4.35 4.90 13.84
N VAL A 43 4.95 5.20 12.68
CA VAL A 43 4.46 6.24 11.77
C VAL A 43 3.17 5.79 11.08
N GLN A 44 3.03 4.50 10.75
CA GLN A 44 1.77 3.94 10.23
C GLN A 44 0.62 4.11 11.24
N ARG A 45 0.87 3.87 12.55
CA ARG A 45 -0.11 4.12 13.62
C ARG A 45 -0.48 5.60 13.75
N ILE A 46 0.49 6.50 13.63
CA ILE A 46 0.24 7.95 13.66
C ILE A 46 -0.62 8.35 12.47
N LEU A 47 -0.27 7.89 11.27
CA LEU A 47 -1.03 8.18 10.06
C LEU A 47 -2.48 7.72 10.19
N LEU A 48 -2.72 6.49 10.69
CA LEU A 48 -4.07 5.99 10.92
C LEU A 48 -4.85 6.85 11.92
N LYS A 49 -4.22 7.31 13.00
CA LYS A 49 -4.87 8.19 13.99
C LYS A 49 -5.26 9.54 13.42
N VAL A 50 -4.45 10.09 12.52
CA VAL A 50 -4.67 11.41 11.94
C VAL A 50 -5.65 11.33 10.77
N LYS A 51 -5.51 10.34 9.88
CA LYS A 51 -6.29 10.26 8.63
C LYS A 51 -7.56 9.42 8.75
N GLY A 52 -7.65 8.56 9.76
CA GLY A 52 -8.66 7.51 9.81
C GLY A 52 -8.51 6.51 8.68
N VAL A 53 -9.32 5.45 8.72
CA VAL A 53 -9.30 4.37 7.70
C VAL A 53 -9.59 4.92 6.31
N GLU A 54 -10.60 5.78 6.18
CA GLU A 54 -11.09 6.33 4.92
C GLU A 54 -10.08 7.22 4.20
N GLY A 55 -9.08 7.73 4.94
CA GLY A 55 -8.02 8.59 4.42
C GLY A 55 -6.77 7.84 3.97
N ILE A 56 -6.76 6.50 4.00
CA ILE A 56 -5.59 5.68 3.67
C ILE A 56 -5.91 4.69 2.55
N ILE A 57 -4.96 4.55 1.61
CA ILE A 57 -4.89 3.49 0.62
C ILE A 57 -3.55 2.78 0.82
N LEU A 58 -3.54 1.45 0.90
CA LEU A 58 -2.29 0.70 0.83
C LEU A 58 -1.90 0.51 -0.63
N VAL A 59 -0.64 0.81 -0.92
CA VAL A 59 -0.03 0.58 -2.24
C VAL A 59 1.25 -0.22 -2.07
N THR A 60 1.63 -0.93 -3.11
CA THR A 60 2.88 -1.69 -3.11
C THR A 60 4.06 -0.85 -3.59
N ASP A 61 3.85 0.02 -4.56
CA ASP A 61 4.94 0.69 -5.31
C ASP A 61 5.98 -0.33 -5.81
N ALA A 62 5.50 -1.53 -6.20
CA ALA A 62 6.34 -2.67 -6.51
C ALA A 62 7.01 -2.50 -7.88
N MET A 63 8.31 -2.76 -7.90
CA MET A 63 9.07 -2.83 -9.14
C MET A 63 8.99 -4.24 -9.76
N LYS A 64 9.54 -4.39 -10.98
CA LYS A 64 9.51 -5.67 -11.74
C LYS A 64 10.15 -6.87 -11.02
N ALA A 65 10.94 -6.64 -9.97
CA ALA A 65 11.56 -7.69 -9.17
C ALA A 65 10.62 -8.28 -8.10
N CYS A 66 9.43 -7.74 -7.92
CA CYS A 66 8.45 -8.29 -6.98
C CYS A 66 8.16 -9.76 -7.31
N LEU A 67 8.22 -10.64 -6.30
CA LEU A 67 8.11 -12.10 -6.41
C LEU A 67 9.25 -12.80 -7.17
N LEU A 68 10.35 -12.11 -7.46
CA LEU A 68 11.56 -12.71 -7.99
C LEU A 68 12.61 -12.90 -6.88
N GLU A 69 13.66 -13.64 -7.19
CA GLU A 69 14.76 -13.89 -6.25
C GLU A 69 15.60 -12.65 -5.98
N ASP A 70 16.37 -12.66 -4.88
CA ASP A 70 17.38 -11.64 -4.62
C ASP A 70 18.34 -11.53 -5.78
N GLY A 71 18.70 -10.31 -6.18
CA GLY A 71 19.55 -10.12 -7.36
C GLY A 71 19.61 -8.66 -7.83
N GLU A 72 20.15 -8.51 -9.03
CA GLU A 72 20.28 -7.20 -9.68
C GLU A 72 19.20 -7.01 -10.73
N TYR A 73 18.56 -5.85 -10.67
CA TYR A 73 17.45 -5.46 -11.55
C TYR A 73 17.65 -4.03 -12.03
N GLU A 74 16.70 -3.53 -12.80
CA GLU A 74 16.70 -2.17 -13.32
C GLU A 74 15.35 -1.50 -13.04
N LEU A 75 15.39 -0.26 -12.62
CA LEU A 75 14.22 0.61 -12.49
C LEU A 75 14.53 1.97 -13.14
N GLY A 76 13.79 2.33 -14.19
CA GLY A 76 13.97 3.61 -14.88
C GLY A 76 15.38 3.85 -15.42
N GLY A 77 16.06 2.82 -15.92
CA GLY A 77 17.44 2.90 -16.43
C GLY A 77 18.53 2.86 -15.34
N GLN A 78 18.13 2.74 -14.06
CA GLN A 78 19.07 2.67 -12.94
C GLN A 78 19.16 1.24 -12.41
N ARG A 79 20.40 0.81 -12.09
CA ARG A 79 20.65 -0.47 -11.43
C ARG A 79 20.05 -0.45 -10.01
N VAL A 80 19.32 -1.49 -9.66
CA VAL A 80 18.75 -1.72 -8.34
C VAL A 80 19.18 -3.10 -7.84
N VAL A 81 19.63 -3.18 -6.60
CA VAL A 81 19.92 -4.43 -5.92
C VAL A 81 18.75 -4.79 -5.01
N VAL A 82 18.18 -5.98 -5.23
CA VAL A 82 17.15 -6.54 -4.34
C VAL A 82 17.82 -7.56 -3.43
N LYS A 83 17.66 -7.35 -2.13
CA LYS A 83 18.18 -8.25 -1.09
C LYS A 83 17.32 -8.17 0.17
N ASN A 84 16.92 -9.32 0.70
CA ASN A 84 16.12 -9.41 1.93
C ASN A 84 14.86 -8.53 1.88
N GLU A 85 14.10 -8.59 0.80
CA GLU A 85 12.88 -7.81 0.58
C GLU A 85 13.10 -6.28 0.44
N GLU A 86 14.32 -5.81 0.33
CA GLU A 86 14.65 -4.40 0.08
C GLU A 86 15.16 -4.20 -1.34
N ALA A 87 14.65 -3.18 -2.04
CA ALA A 87 15.14 -2.75 -3.34
C ALA A 87 15.90 -1.42 -3.16
N ARG A 88 17.21 -1.41 -3.47
CA ARG A 88 18.07 -0.25 -3.25
C ARG A 88 18.91 0.12 -4.47
N LEU A 89 19.05 1.42 -4.70
CA LEU A 89 20.08 1.96 -5.60
C LEU A 89 21.49 1.70 -5.03
N PRO A 90 22.54 1.72 -5.87
CA PRO A 90 23.92 1.59 -5.39
C PRO A 90 24.31 2.62 -4.31
N ALA A 91 23.68 3.80 -4.32
CA ALA A 91 23.85 4.84 -3.30
C ALA A 91 23.16 4.52 -1.96
N GLY A 92 22.42 3.41 -1.86
CA GLY A 92 21.74 2.95 -0.65
C GLY A 92 20.28 3.41 -0.50
N ASN A 93 19.80 4.33 -1.33
CA ASN A 93 18.42 4.80 -1.28
C ASN A 93 17.46 3.69 -1.72
N LEU A 94 16.28 3.63 -1.12
CA LEU A 94 15.20 2.76 -1.57
C LEU A 94 14.74 3.16 -2.98
N ALA A 95 14.35 2.18 -3.80
CA ALA A 95 13.96 2.36 -5.20
C ALA A 95 12.81 1.45 -5.56
N GLY A 96 11.59 1.92 -5.35
CA GLY A 96 10.39 1.09 -5.40
C GLY A 96 10.42 0.01 -4.32
N SER A 97 9.48 -0.91 -4.36
CA SER A 97 9.40 -2.01 -3.41
C SER A 97 9.37 -3.38 -4.10
N VAL A 98 9.43 -4.44 -3.30
CA VAL A 98 9.08 -5.82 -3.69
C VAL A 98 7.88 -6.33 -2.86
N LEU A 99 7.12 -5.39 -2.29
CA LEU A 99 5.95 -5.65 -1.47
C LEU A 99 4.80 -6.20 -2.31
N THR A 100 4.06 -7.18 -1.79
CA THR A 100 2.77 -7.59 -2.32
C THR A 100 1.63 -6.99 -1.49
N LEU A 101 0.43 -6.85 -2.06
CA LEU A 101 -0.66 -6.15 -1.40
C LEU A 101 -1.24 -6.94 -0.19
N ASP A 102 -1.22 -8.26 -0.24
CA ASP A 102 -1.55 -9.14 0.90
C ASP A 102 -0.57 -8.95 2.07
N LYS A 103 0.74 -8.86 1.80
CA LYS A 103 1.75 -8.52 2.82
C LYS A 103 1.54 -7.11 3.37
N ALA A 104 1.23 -6.13 2.52
CA ALA A 104 0.92 -4.78 2.96
C ALA A 104 -0.26 -4.75 3.95
N LEU A 105 -1.35 -5.43 3.60
CA LEU A 105 -2.54 -5.54 4.44
C LEU A 105 -2.25 -6.24 5.76
N ARG A 106 -1.52 -7.37 5.72
CA ARG A 106 -1.08 -8.11 6.91
C ARG A 106 -0.26 -7.23 7.84
N ASN A 107 0.77 -6.58 7.30
CA ASN A 107 1.67 -5.71 8.08
C ASN A 107 0.90 -4.55 8.70
N PHE A 108 0.06 -3.85 7.92
CA PHE A 108 -0.73 -2.72 8.39
C PHE A 108 -1.69 -3.12 9.52
N THR A 109 -2.39 -4.25 9.37
CA THR A 109 -3.29 -4.79 10.39
C THR A 109 -2.51 -5.12 11.68
N ALA A 110 -1.40 -5.83 11.56
CA ALA A 110 -0.55 -6.19 12.70
C ALA A 110 0.05 -4.97 13.42
N ASN A 111 0.52 -3.98 12.65
CA ASN A 111 1.18 -2.79 13.19
C ASN A 111 0.21 -1.83 13.88
N THR A 112 -1.02 -1.73 13.39
CA THR A 112 -1.99 -0.74 13.84
C THR A 112 -3.00 -1.31 14.83
N GLY A 113 -3.21 -2.63 14.85
CA GLY A 113 -4.25 -3.28 15.64
C GLY A 113 -5.67 -3.02 15.13
N ILE A 114 -5.82 -2.47 13.92
CA ILE A 114 -7.13 -2.24 13.31
C ILE A 114 -7.81 -3.59 12.96
N GLY A 115 -9.12 -3.65 13.08
CA GLY A 115 -9.88 -4.84 12.67
C GLY A 115 -9.78 -5.10 11.17
N LEU A 116 -9.76 -6.38 10.78
CA LEU A 116 -9.59 -6.79 9.39
C LEU A 116 -10.63 -6.17 8.44
N ILE A 117 -11.88 -6.08 8.87
CA ILE A 117 -12.99 -5.49 8.07
C ILE A 117 -12.69 -4.03 7.69
N ASP A 118 -12.13 -3.26 8.61
CA ASP A 118 -11.75 -1.88 8.34
C ASP A 118 -10.45 -1.80 7.54
N ALA A 119 -9.46 -2.67 7.85
CA ALA A 119 -8.21 -2.71 7.12
C ALA A 119 -8.41 -3.03 5.62
N ILE A 120 -9.32 -3.95 5.28
CA ILE A 120 -9.65 -4.32 3.89
C ILE A 120 -10.13 -3.11 3.07
N LYS A 121 -10.83 -2.14 3.67
CA LYS A 121 -11.26 -0.92 2.97
C LYS A 121 -10.09 -0.16 2.33
N THR A 122 -8.91 -0.21 2.95
CA THR A 122 -7.71 0.47 2.45
C THR A 122 -7.17 -0.11 1.14
N VAL A 123 -7.54 -1.34 0.79
CA VAL A 123 -7.13 -2.04 -0.44
C VAL A 123 -8.30 -2.31 -1.40
N THR A 124 -9.53 -1.91 -1.04
CA THR A 124 -10.74 -2.19 -1.84
C THR A 124 -11.57 -0.93 -2.06
N GLU A 125 -12.39 -0.53 -1.10
CA GLU A 125 -13.33 0.59 -1.21
C GLU A 125 -12.63 1.94 -1.40
N ASN A 126 -11.58 2.19 -0.64
CA ASN A 126 -10.87 3.48 -0.69
C ASN A 126 -10.22 3.73 -2.06
N PRO A 127 -9.42 2.79 -2.63
CA PRO A 127 -8.89 2.99 -3.98
C PRO A 127 -10.00 3.05 -5.03
N ALA A 128 -11.08 2.26 -4.92
CA ALA A 128 -12.20 2.32 -5.84
C ALA A 128 -12.86 3.71 -5.83
N ARG A 129 -13.03 4.31 -4.64
CA ARG A 129 -13.59 5.66 -4.48
C ARG A 129 -12.69 6.74 -5.11
N VAL A 130 -11.39 6.68 -4.87
CA VAL A 130 -10.41 7.63 -5.45
C VAL A 130 -10.37 7.54 -6.97
N LEU A 131 -10.48 6.34 -7.52
CA LEU A 131 -10.52 6.09 -8.96
C LEU A 131 -11.91 6.31 -9.58
N LYS A 132 -12.93 6.67 -8.78
CA LYS A 132 -14.33 6.80 -9.21
C LYS A 132 -14.87 5.53 -9.89
N ALA A 133 -14.47 4.37 -9.37
CA ALA A 133 -14.87 3.04 -9.83
C ALA A 133 -15.75 2.29 -8.80
N ASN A 134 -16.17 2.98 -7.74
CA ASN A 134 -16.92 2.40 -6.64
C ASN A 134 -18.37 2.01 -7.00
N ASP A 135 -18.85 2.41 -8.15
CA ASP A 135 -20.11 1.95 -8.75
C ASP A 135 -20.05 0.47 -9.18
N ARG A 136 -18.86 -0.05 -9.49
CA ARG A 136 -18.66 -1.41 -9.98
C ARG A 136 -17.56 -2.22 -9.30
N LYS A 137 -16.76 -1.61 -8.40
CA LYS A 137 -15.63 -2.26 -7.68
C LYS A 137 -15.56 -1.84 -6.22
N GLY A 138 -14.71 -2.53 -5.45
CA GLY A 138 -14.37 -2.17 -4.08
C GLY A 138 -15.26 -2.81 -3.00
N SER A 139 -16.41 -3.36 -3.35
CA SER A 139 -17.28 -4.13 -2.44
C SER A 139 -17.97 -5.27 -3.19
N ILE A 140 -18.48 -6.24 -2.44
CA ILE A 140 -19.27 -7.35 -2.97
C ILE A 140 -20.74 -6.96 -2.86
N ASP A 141 -21.31 -6.45 -3.97
CA ASP A 141 -22.69 -6.02 -4.09
C ASP A 141 -23.31 -6.47 -5.40
N ILE A 142 -24.64 -6.55 -5.44
CA ILE A 142 -25.38 -6.87 -6.68
C ILE A 142 -25.10 -5.81 -7.74
N GLY A 143 -24.70 -6.25 -8.93
CA GLY A 143 -24.40 -5.37 -10.07
C GLY A 143 -22.94 -4.94 -10.18
N LYS A 144 -22.10 -5.23 -9.18
CA LYS A 144 -20.67 -5.01 -9.28
C LYS A 144 -19.91 -6.15 -9.94
N ASP A 145 -18.70 -5.85 -10.42
CA ASP A 145 -17.80 -6.87 -10.96
C ASP A 145 -17.49 -7.89 -9.86
N ALA A 146 -17.56 -9.17 -10.19
CA ALA A 146 -17.22 -10.26 -9.28
C ALA A 146 -15.69 -10.44 -9.20
N ASP A 147 -15.01 -9.42 -8.67
CA ASP A 147 -13.57 -9.38 -8.42
C ASP A 147 -13.32 -9.57 -6.92
N PHE A 148 -12.74 -10.69 -6.53
CA PHE A 148 -12.46 -10.98 -5.13
C PHE A 148 -11.32 -11.97 -4.96
N ALA A 149 -10.66 -11.92 -3.80
CA ALA A 149 -9.66 -12.89 -3.37
C ALA A 149 -10.14 -13.62 -2.13
N LEU A 150 -9.83 -14.92 -2.05
CA LEU A 150 -10.06 -15.76 -0.88
C LEU A 150 -8.74 -15.99 -0.18
N PHE A 151 -8.67 -15.70 1.11
CA PHE A 151 -7.48 -15.88 1.92
C PHE A 151 -7.84 -16.32 3.34
N ASP A 152 -6.87 -16.89 4.07
CA ASP A 152 -7.02 -17.32 5.46
C ASP A 152 -6.60 -16.22 6.45
N ASP A 153 -6.71 -16.53 7.75
CA ASP A 153 -6.32 -15.63 8.85
C ASP A 153 -4.81 -15.30 8.85
N SER A 154 -4.01 -16.07 8.12
CA SER A 154 -2.57 -15.83 7.90
C SER A 154 -2.28 -15.02 6.63
N PHE A 155 -3.33 -14.57 5.92
CA PHE A 155 -3.28 -13.85 4.65
C PHE A 155 -2.71 -14.68 3.48
N ASN A 156 -2.78 -16.02 3.54
CA ASN A 156 -2.45 -16.86 2.40
C ASN A 156 -3.61 -16.84 1.39
N ILE A 157 -3.31 -16.48 0.14
CA ILE A 157 -4.31 -16.40 -0.93
C ILE A 157 -4.57 -17.80 -1.50
N TYR A 158 -5.82 -18.27 -1.45
CA TYR A 158 -6.24 -19.56 -2.02
C TYR A 158 -6.83 -19.45 -3.41
N ALA A 159 -7.46 -18.33 -3.71
CA ALA A 159 -8.06 -18.11 -5.02
C ALA A 159 -8.27 -16.61 -5.29
N THR A 160 -8.16 -16.24 -6.55
CA THR A 160 -8.49 -14.90 -7.03
C THR A 160 -9.45 -15.00 -8.21
N PHE A 161 -10.48 -14.16 -8.19
CA PHE A 161 -11.48 -14.10 -9.23
C PHE A 161 -11.50 -12.70 -9.86
N VAL A 162 -11.61 -12.66 -11.18
CA VAL A 162 -11.78 -11.43 -11.97
C VAL A 162 -12.99 -11.60 -12.85
N LYS A 163 -13.98 -10.74 -12.68
CA LYS A 163 -15.30 -10.83 -13.37
C LYS A 163 -15.92 -12.21 -13.26
N GLY A 164 -15.85 -12.81 -12.07
CA GLY A 164 -16.38 -14.14 -11.78
C GLY A 164 -15.57 -15.31 -12.31
N LYS A 165 -14.46 -15.07 -13.02
CA LYS A 165 -13.57 -16.13 -13.53
C LYS A 165 -12.40 -16.32 -12.56
N LYS A 166 -12.18 -17.55 -12.11
CA LYS A 166 -11.00 -17.91 -11.31
C LYS A 166 -9.74 -17.75 -12.17
N VAL A 167 -8.76 -16.96 -11.65
CA VAL A 167 -7.48 -16.67 -12.32
C VAL A 167 -6.27 -17.17 -11.52
N TYR A 168 -6.48 -17.51 -10.24
CA TYR A 168 -5.48 -18.11 -9.36
C TYR A 168 -6.16 -19.09 -8.40
#